data_63d37a241678788c482554c6292c54dd
#
_entry.id   63d37a241678788c482554c6292c54dd
#
_cell.length_a   1.000
_cell.length_b   1.000
_cell.length_c   1.000
_cell.angle_alpha   90.00
_cell.angle_beta   90.00
_cell.angle_gamma   90.00
#
_symmetry.space_group_name_H-M   'P 1'
#
loop_
_entity.id
_entity.type
_entity.pdbx_description
1 polymer ?
#
loop_
_entity_poly.entity_id
_entity_poly.type
_entity_poly.pdbx_seq_one_letter_code
_entity_poly.pdbx_strand_id
1 'polypeptide(L)'
;MDLRRIFGWSMLLGLTVLPMLSVAAGKCERLVVTGSPDAPPYLWQDPQHPKRLIGAGADLLQQVAGELGIKVELLYAGKRSQAWDEVRSGRMDMLADAPLTVSGLEFLDYIHPPLLENDYLVWTRKDSALVYNQVQDLHGHPGALSEKARLTPAFGTFAEQQLTLARTANLTQAFQKLLLGEVEFVLAGRYSGMAAAQSLSMANDLVARPQPADKPGLFLAVSHNSACNDQWLRGQLAKKMTELAASGLTEAALQRNVERWKLQQQRPASTPKQ
;
A
#
# COMPACT_ATOMS: atom_id res chain seq x y z
N MET A 1 -9.54 40.72 87.23
CA MET A 1 -9.84 39.35 87.66
C MET A 1 -10.55 38.66 86.50
N ASP A 2 -10.07 37.50 86.16
CA ASP A 2 -10.51 36.55 85.17
C ASP A 2 -10.03 36.71 83.76
N LEU A 3 -8.96 35.93 83.50
CA LEU A 3 -8.41 35.57 82.22
C LEU A 3 -9.29 34.53 81.61
N ARG A 4 -9.83 34.76 80.42
CA ARG A 4 -10.37 33.65 79.52
C ARG A 4 -9.38 33.35 78.42
N ARG A 5 -8.81 32.15 78.50
CA ARG A 5 -7.98 31.51 77.47
C ARG A 5 -8.82 31.12 76.29
N ILE A 6 -8.54 31.64 75.12
CA ILE A 6 -9.11 31.19 73.84
C ILE A 6 -8.13 30.15 73.23
N PHE A 7 -8.56 28.92 73.22
CA PHE A 7 -7.85 27.81 72.46
C PHE A 7 -8.21 27.95 71.03
N GLY A 8 -7.23 28.35 70.19
CA GLY A 8 -7.36 28.29 68.73
C GLY A 8 -7.06 26.88 68.21
N TRP A 9 -8.03 26.24 67.62
CA TRP A 9 -7.87 24.96 66.91
C TRP A 9 -7.43 25.24 65.48
N SER A 10 -6.14 25.01 65.19
CA SER A 10 -5.58 25.05 63.83
C SER A 10 -5.89 23.73 63.15
N MET A 11 -6.85 23.77 62.25
CA MET A 11 -7.21 22.64 61.38
C MET A 11 -6.20 22.54 60.23
N LEU A 12 -5.18 21.66 60.34
CA LEU A 12 -4.28 21.31 59.24
C LEU A 12 -5.07 20.53 58.18
N LEU A 13 -5.38 21.18 57.04
CA LEU A 13 -5.85 20.52 55.85
C LEU A 13 -4.64 19.79 55.21
N GLY A 14 -4.52 18.49 55.43
CA GLY A 14 -3.58 17.62 54.72
C GLY A 14 -3.99 17.46 53.27
N LEU A 15 -3.30 18.13 52.38
CA LEU A 15 -3.42 17.95 50.91
C LEU A 15 -2.79 16.62 50.54
N THR A 16 -3.60 15.57 50.43
CA THR A 16 -3.16 14.25 49.89
C THR A 16 -2.95 14.37 48.39
N VAL A 17 -1.71 14.56 47.96
CA VAL A 17 -1.28 14.41 46.55
C VAL A 17 -1.35 12.93 46.20
N LEU A 18 -2.42 12.52 45.55
CA LEU A 18 -2.51 11.20 44.93
C LEU A 18 -1.50 11.16 43.77
N PRO A 19 -0.56 10.20 43.76
CA PRO A 19 0.31 10.03 42.59
C PRO A 19 -0.60 9.61 41.43
N MET A 20 -0.70 10.44 40.38
CA MET A 20 -1.21 10.03 39.09
C MET A 20 -0.27 8.95 38.53
N LEU A 21 -0.67 7.71 38.62
CA LEU A 21 -0.05 6.62 37.89
C LEU A 21 -0.20 6.95 36.39
N SER A 22 0.82 7.61 35.82
CA SER A 22 0.97 7.65 34.38
C SER A 22 1.09 6.22 33.91
N VAL A 23 0.02 5.64 33.38
CA VAL A 23 0.09 4.43 32.60
C VAL A 23 0.94 4.78 31.40
N ALA A 24 2.22 4.43 31.45
CA ALA A 24 3.07 4.45 30.28
C ALA A 24 2.34 3.58 29.25
N ALA A 25 1.86 4.17 28.16
CA ALA A 25 1.30 3.43 27.06
C ALA A 25 2.36 2.40 26.66
N GLY A 26 2.08 1.12 26.92
CA GLY A 26 3.01 0.03 26.62
C GLY A 26 3.32 0.08 25.12
N LYS A 27 4.58 -0.22 24.77
CA LYS A 27 4.95 -0.36 23.35
C LYS A 27 3.98 -1.32 22.68
N CYS A 28 3.52 -0.96 21.48
CA CYS A 28 2.69 -1.84 20.68
C CYS A 28 3.44 -3.15 20.38
N GLU A 29 2.95 -4.27 20.90
CA GLU A 29 3.56 -5.59 20.72
C GLU A 29 3.00 -6.36 19.52
N ARG A 30 1.83 -5.94 19.02
CA ARG A 30 1.11 -6.59 17.93
C ARG A 30 0.41 -5.56 17.05
N LEU A 31 0.56 -5.72 15.74
CA LEU A 31 -0.15 -4.95 14.72
C LEU A 31 -1.06 -5.87 13.91
N VAL A 32 -2.32 -5.48 13.78
CA VAL A 32 -3.29 -6.09 12.86
C VAL A 32 -3.32 -5.27 11.58
N VAL A 33 -2.87 -5.87 10.49
CA VAL A 33 -2.60 -5.18 9.22
C VAL A 33 -3.43 -5.77 8.10
N THR A 34 -3.84 -4.94 7.16
CA THR A 34 -4.51 -5.36 5.93
C THR A 34 -4.01 -4.59 4.72
N GLY A 35 -4.64 -4.75 3.57
CA GLY A 35 -4.30 -4.06 2.33
C GLY A 35 -5.06 -4.62 1.13
N SER A 36 -4.51 -4.44 -0.06
CA SER A 36 -5.13 -4.90 -1.31
C SER A 36 -5.08 -6.42 -1.43
N PRO A 37 -6.21 -7.08 -1.68
CA PRO A 37 -6.25 -8.54 -1.81
C PRO A 37 -5.93 -9.06 -3.21
N ASP A 38 -5.70 -8.16 -4.19
CA ASP A 38 -5.69 -8.45 -5.62
C ASP A 38 -4.54 -7.75 -6.37
N ALA A 39 -3.43 -7.50 -5.70
CA ALA A 39 -2.28 -6.80 -6.26
C ALA A 39 -0.96 -7.60 -6.20
N PRO A 40 -0.90 -8.85 -6.76
CA PRO A 40 0.34 -9.58 -6.84
C PRO A 40 1.36 -8.85 -7.74
N PRO A 41 2.65 -8.93 -7.47
CA PRO A 41 3.34 -9.63 -6.38
C PRO A 41 3.47 -8.80 -5.09
N TYR A 42 2.84 -7.62 -5.04
CA TYR A 42 2.97 -6.68 -3.91
C TYR A 42 2.23 -7.19 -2.68
N LEU A 43 0.91 -7.43 -2.82
CA LEU A 43 0.06 -7.94 -1.76
C LEU A 43 -1.18 -8.62 -2.37
N TRP A 44 -1.49 -9.85 -1.94
CA TRP A 44 -2.70 -10.54 -2.40
C TRP A 44 -3.19 -11.57 -1.39
N GLN A 45 -4.45 -11.99 -1.55
CA GLN A 45 -5.05 -13.03 -0.71
C GLN A 45 -4.36 -14.38 -0.94
N ASP A 46 -3.97 -15.06 0.14
CA ASP A 46 -3.36 -16.38 0.07
C ASP A 46 -4.40 -17.43 -0.36
N PRO A 47 -4.23 -18.10 -1.52
CA PRO A 47 -5.18 -19.14 -1.95
C PRO A 47 -5.26 -20.35 -1.01
N GLN A 48 -4.21 -20.60 -0.22
CA GLN A 48 -4.16 -21.72 0.72
C GLN A 48 -4.73 -21.36 2.09
N HIS A 49 -4.62 -20.08 2.47
CA HIS A 49 -5.11 -19.53 3.74
C HIS A 49 -5.93 -18.28 3.49
N PRO A 50 -7.21 -18.40 3.06
CA PRO A 50 -8.00 -17.25 2.55
C PRO A 50 -8.22 -16.10 3.54
N LYS A 51 -7.89 -16.28 4.81
CA LYS A 51 -7.94 -15.21 5.82
C LYS A 51 -6.66 -14.38 5.89
N ARG A 52 -5.65 -14.69 5.10
CA ARG A 52 -4.34 -14.04 5.12
C ARG A 52 -4.04 -13.31 3.81
N LEU A 53 -3.22 -12.29 3.94
CA LEU A 53 -2.56 -11.63 2.82
C LEU A 53 -1.08 -12.05 2.78
N ILE A 54 -0.57 -12.23 1.57
CA ILE A 54 0.82 -12.59 1.26
C ILE A 54 1.35 -11.65 0.17
N GLY A 55 2.66 -11.61 0.00
CA GLY A 55 3.30 -10.78 -1.03
C GLY A 55 4.58 -10.13 -0.54
N ALA A 56 5.23 -9.40 -1.43
CA ALA A 56 6.48 -8.70 -1.10
C ALA A 56 6.28 -7.71 0.07
N GLY A 57 5.16 -6.98 0.08
CA GLY A 57 4.81 -6.09 1.18
C GLY A 57 4.61 -6.82 2.51
N ALA A 58 4.00 -8.02 2.47
CA ALA A 58 3.83 -8.85 3.66
C ALA A 58 5.19 -9.33 4.22
N ASP A 59 6.06 -9.85 3.35
CA ASP A 59 7.37 -10.36 3.74
C ASP A 59 8.25 -9.25 4.34
N LEU A 60 8.29 -8.10 3.69
CA LEU A 60 9.09 -6.95 4.14
C LEU A 60 8.56 -6.35 5.46
N LEU A 61 7.25 -6.20 5.60
CA LEU A 61 6.65 -5.70 6.83
C LEU A 61 6.90 -6.66 8.01
N GLN A 62 6.76 -7.98 7.80
CA GLN A 62 7.06 -8.97 8.84
C GLN A 62 8.52 -8.90 9.27
N GLN A 63 9.46 -8.73 8.33
CA GLN A 63 10.88 -8.56 8.65
C GLN A 63 11.11 -7.30 9.49
N VAL A 64 10.63 -6.15 9.02
CA VAL A 64 10.82 -4.85 9.68
C VAL A 64 10.21 -4.82 11.08
N ALA A 65 8.97 -5.29 11.23
CA ALA A 65 8.29 -5.34 12.52
C ALA A 65 8.97 -6.36 13.47
N GLY A 66 9.42 -7.50 12.94
CA GLY A 66 10.17 -8.50 13.71
C GLY A 66 11.46 -7.95 14.31
N GLU A 67 12.20 -7.10 13.57
CA GLU A 67 13.39 -6.40 14.08
C GLU A 67 13.07 -5.39 15.21
N LEU A 68 11.81 -4.92 15.27
CA LEU A 68 11.32 -4.05 16.34
C LEU A 68 10.70 -4.84 17.52
N GLY A 69 10.64 -6.17 17.42
CA GLY A 69 9.97 -7.03 18.41
C GLY A 69 8.44 -6.96 18.33
N ILE A 70 7.87 -6.51 17.20
CA ILE A 70 6.43 -6.36 17.00
C ILE A 70 5.91 -7.53 16.17
N LYS A 71 4.87 -8.20 16.66
CA LYS A 71 4.18 -9.25 15.92
C LYS A 71 3.20 -8.66 14.93
N VAL A 72 3.25 -9.09 13.66
CA VAL A 72 2.34 -8.64 12.61
C VAL A 72 1.38 -9.76 12.21
N GLU A 73 0.10 -9.44 12.17
CA GLU A 73 -0.95 -10.28 11.60
C GLU A 73 -1.52 -9.61 10.34
N LEU A 74 -1.15 -10.12 9.16
CA LEU A 74 -1.68 -9.65 7.88
C LEU A 74 -2.95 -10.42 7.53
N LEU A 75 -4.09 -9.74 7.61
CA LEU A 75 -5.41 -10.33 7.45
C LEU A 75 -6.13 -9.80 6.21
N TYR A 76 -6.84 -10.71 5.54
CA TYR A 76 -7.78 -10.35 4.50
C TYR A 76 -9.03 -9.72 5.10
N ALA A 77 -9.33 -8.49 4.75
CA ALA A 77 -10.48 -7.72 5.24
C ALA A 77 -11.54 -7.45 4.15
N GLY A 78 -11.62 -8.32 3.14
CA GLY A 78 -12.52 -8.13 2.02
C GLY A 78 -11.91 -7.34 0.86
N LYS A 79 -12.75 -6.69 0.05
CA LYS A 79 -12.29 -5.83 -1.05
C LYS A 79 -11.50 -4.63 -0.51
N ARG A 80 -10.72 -4.00 -1.38
CA ARG A 80 -9.91 -2.81 -1.02
C ARG A 80 -10.70 -1.76 -0.23
N SER A 81 -11.91 -1.40 -0.64
CA SER A 81 -12.72 -0.42 0.09
C SER A 81 -13.03 -0.86 1.53
N GLN A 82 -13.33 -2.15 1.73
CA GLN A 82 -13.59 -2.71 3.05
C GLN A 82 -12.32 -2.69 3.92
N ALA A 83 -11.15 -3.04 3.35
CA ALA A 83 -9.87 -2.93 4.04
C ALA A 83 -9.61 -1.49 4.52
N TRP A 84 -9.91 -0.50 3.69
CA TRP A 84 -9.78 0.91 4.05
C TRP A 84 -10.76 1.32 5.17
N ASP A 85 -12.00 0.84 5.15
CA ASP A 85 -13.00 1.10 6.20
C ASP A 85 -12.62 0.46 7.53
N GLU A 86 -12.03 -0.75 7.51
CA GLU A 86 -11.52 -1.42 8.71
C GLU A 86 -10.38 -0.61 9.37
N VAL A 87 -9.45 -0.10 8.55
CA VAL A 87 -8.34 0.72 9.06
C VAL A 87 -8.82 2.11 9.48
N ARG A 88 -9.71 2.75 8.71
CA ARG A 88 -10.29 4.04 9.10
C ARG A 88 -10.98 3.99 10.44
N SER A 89 -11.67 2.90 10.74
CA SER A 89 -12.37 2.73 12.03
C SER A 89 -11.46 2.36 13.20
N GLY A 90 -10.17 2.02 12.95
CA GLY A 90 -9.24 1.54 13.97
C GLY A 90 -9.44 0.07 14.37
N ARG A 91 -10.33 -0.69 13.69
CA ARG A 91 -10.45 -2.14 13.89
C ARG A 91 -9.22 -2.90 13.38
N MET A 92 -8.52 -2.32 12.40
CA MET A 92 -7.19 -2.74 11.99
C MET A 92 -6.24 -1.55 12.09
N ASP A 93 -4.98 -1.81 12.43
CA ASP A 93 -4.02 -0.78 12.79
C ASP A 93 -3.42 -0.09 11.57
N MET A 94 -3.26 -0.81 10.43
CA MET A 94 -2.42 -0.34 9.34
C MET A 94 -2.84 -0.92 7.99
N LEU A 95 -2.62 -0.13 6.91
CA LEU A 95 -2.53 -0.63 5.54
C LEU A 95 -1.06 -0.89 5.17
N ALA A 96 -0.78 -2.02 4.51
CA ALA A 96 0.57 -2.41 4.08
C ALA A 96 0.94 -1.90 2.67
N ASP A 97 -0.02 -1.40 1.89
CA ASP A 97 0.16 -1.00 0.49
C ASP A 97 -0.67 0.24 0.12
N ALA A 98 -0.78 1.18 1.06
CA ALA A 98 -1.58 2.39 0.85
C ALA A 98 -0.96 3.29 -0.23
N PRO A 99 -1.68 3.65 -1.30
CA PRO A 99 -1.29 4.77 -2.14
C PRO A 99 -1.46 6.09 -1.38
N LEU A 100 -0.50 7.00 -1.51
CA LEU A 100 -0.59 8.31 -0.90
C LEU A 100 -1.66 9.16 -1.61
N THR A 101 -2.68 9.56 -0.85
CA THR A 101 -3.77 10.40 -1.35
C THR A 101 -4.15 11.46 -0.31
N VAL A 102 -4.67 12.61 -0.78
CA VAL A 102 -5.14 13.69 0.12
C VAL A 102 -6.22 13.16 1.06
N SER A 103 -7.19 12.40 0.55
CA SER A 103 -8.25 11.80 1.38
C SER A 103 -7.74 10.75 2.36
N GLY A 104 -6.64 10.07 2.04
CA GLY A 104 -5.99 9.14 2.95
C GLY A 104 -5.36 9.85 4.15
N LEU A 105 -4.77 11.03 3.94
CA LEU A 105 -4.15 11.83 5.00
C LEU A 105 -5.15 12.30 6.09
N GLU A 106 -6.45 12.26 5.83
CA GLU A 106 -7.48 12.61 6.82
C GLU A 106 -7.57 11.58 7.97
N PHE A 107 -7.10 10.34 7.76
CA PHE A 107 -7.23 9.28 8.76
C PHE A 107 -6.04 8.31 8.84
N LEU A 108 -4.96 8.57 8.08
CA LEU A 108 -3.76 7.74 8.04
C LEU A 108 -2.49 8.58 8.21
N ASP A 109 -1.58 8.10 9.04
CA ASP A 109 -0.18 8.52 9.08
C ASP A 109 0.65 7.64 8.13
N TYR A 110 1.13 8.22 7.04
CA TYR A 110 1.97 7.53 6.05
C TYR A 110 3.42 7.46 6.52
N ILE A 111 3.99 6.26 6.49
CA ILE A 111 5.39 6.03 6.86
C ILE A 111 6.26 6.17 5.61
N HIS A 112 7.19 7.10 5.64
CA HIS A 112 8.15 7.36 4.57
C HIS A 112 9.53 6.76 4.88
N PRO A 113 10.28 6.36 3.82
CA PRO A 113 9.88 6.23 2.40
C PRO A 113 8.85 5.11 2.17
N PRO A 114 8.29 4.95 0.94
CA PRO A 114 7.37 3.86 0.63
C PRO A 114 8.05 2.50 0.83
N LEU A 115 7.25 1.51 1.20
CA LEU A 115 7.69 0.13 1.33
C LEU A 115 8.10 -0.47 -0.01
N LEU A 116 7.33 -0.16 -1.06
CA LEU A 116 7.52 -0.61 -2.44
C LEU A 116 7.08 0.50 -3.40
N GLU A 117 7.50 0.40 -4.66
CA GLU A 117 7.02 1.24 -5.75
C GLU A 117 6.31 0.37 -6.80
N ASN A 118 5.26 0.91 -7.40
CA ASN A 118 4.53 0.27 -8.48
C ASN A 118 4.80 1.00 -9.80
N ASP A 119 5.83 0.58 -10.51
CA ASP A 119 6.18 1.17 -11.81
C ASP A 119 5.02 1.10 -12.80
N TYR A 120 4.49 2.24 -13.21
CA TYR A 120 3.58 2.34 -14.34
C TYR A 120 4.38 2.49 -15.63
N LEU A 121 4.24 1.50 -16.51
CA LEU A 121 4.92 1.43 -17.79
C LEU A 121 3.99 1.82 -18.93
N VAL A 122 4.60 2.25 -20.02
CA VAL A 122 3.95 2.43 -21.31
C VAL A 122 3.97 1.08 -22.02
N TRP A 123 2.80 0.52 -22.26
CA TRP A 123 2.60 -0.73 -22.99
C TRP A 123 2.19 -0.41 -24.43
N THR A 124 2.86 -0.98 -25.40
CA THR A 124 2.57 -0.82 -26.82
C THR A 124 2.43 -2.16 -27.49
N ARG A 125 1.86 -2.20 -28.69
CA ARG A 125 2.02 -3.37 -29.56
C ARG A 125 3.48 -3.56 -29.91
N LYS A 126 3.87 -4.79 -30.19
CA LYS A 126 5.26 -5.14 -30.58
C LYS A 126 5.71 -4.46 -31.87
N ASP A 127 4.78 -4.27 -32.82
CA ASP A 127 4.99 -3.61 -34.11
C ASP A 127 4.76 -2.09 -34.07
N SER A 128 4.58 -1.51 -32.89
CA SER A 128 4.31 -0.08 -32.73
C SER A 128 5.51 0.77 -33.13
N ALA A 129 5.25 1.78 -33.95
CA ALA A 129 6.22 2.81 -34.32
C ALA A 129 6.43 3.89 -33.23
N LEU A 130 5.64 3.86 -32.14
CA LEU A 130 5.75 4.83 -31.04
C LEU A 130 7.14 4.75 -30.39
N VAL A 131 7.88 5.84 -30.48
CA VAL A 131 9.16 6.02 -29.76
C VAL A 131 8.84 6.64 -28.40
N TYR A 132 9.30 5.99 -27.33
CA TYR A 132 9.07 6.43 -25.96
C TYR A 132 10.37 6.45 -25.16
N ASN A 133 10.81 7.62 -24.75
CA ASN A 133 11.95 7.85 -23.86
C ASN A 133 11.54 8.64 -22.60
N GLN A 134 10.49 9.46 -22.70
CA GLN A 134 9.95 10.30 -21.63
C GLN A 134 8.46 10.51 -21.81
N VAL A 135 7.76 10.95 -20.77
CA VAL A 135 6.30 11.07 -20.77
C VAL A 135 5.77 12.09 -21.78
N GLN A 136 6.57 13.07 -22.15
CA GLN A 136 6.24 14.07 -23.17
C GLN A 136 6.10 13.47 -24.57
N ASP A 137 6.78 12.35 -24.85
CA ASP A 137 6.68 11.65 -26.13
C ASP A 137 5.30 11.04 -26.38
N LEU A 138 4.44 10.99 -25.35
CA LEU A 138 3.05 10.53 -25.45
C LEU A 138 2.07 11.62 -25.93
N HIS A 139 2.52 12.86 -26.07
CA HIS A 139 1.67 13.94 -26.56
C HIS A 139 1.21 13.66 -28.00
N GLY A 140 -0.09 13.83 -28.22
CA GLY A 140 -0.71 13.62 -29.54
C GLY A 140 -0.98 12.16 -29.89
N HIS A 141 -0.53 11.22 -29.07
CA HIS A 141 -0.80 9.80 -29.24
C HIS A 141 -2.02 9.37 -28.39
N PRO A 142 -3.02 8.69 -28.96
CA PRO A 142 -4.15 8.18 -28.20
C PRO A 142 -3.71 7.01 -27.31
N GLY A 143 -3.98 7.13 -26.02
CA GLY A 143 -3.68 6.09 -25.04
C GLY A 143 -4.92 5.57 -24.30
N ALA A 144 -4.74 4.56 -23.45
CA ALA A 144 -5.76 4.11 -22.53
C ALA A 144 -5.23 3.92 -21.10
N LEU A 145 -6.13 4.10 -20.13
CA LEU A 145 -5.86 3.96 -18.71
C LEU A 145 -7.09 3.35 -18.03
N SER A 146 -6.87 2.33 -17.19
CA SER A 146 -7.96 1.76 -16.38
C SER A 146 -8.44 2.78 -15.32
N GLU A 147 -9.75 2.86 -15.07
CA GLU A 147 -10.33 3.64 -13.98
C GLU A 147 -9.81 3.21 -12.59
N LYS A 148 -9.35 1.96 -12.49
CA LYS A 148 -8.73 1.41 -11.28
C LYS A 148 -7.26 1.81 -11.10
N ALA A 149 -6.66 2.50 -12.07
CA ALA A 149 -5.28 2.96 -11.98
C ALA A 149 -5.09 3.91 -10.78
N ARG A 150 -3.91 3.84 -10.18
CA ARG A 150 -3.51 4.71 -9.07
C ARG A 150 -2.18 5.35 -9.43
N LEU A 151 -2.27 6.55 -9.96
CA LEU A 151 -1.13 7.37 -10.34
C LEU A 151 -0.71 8.27 -9.18
N THR A 152 0.53 8.77 -9.21
CA THR A 152 0.91 9.86 -8.31
C THR A 152 0.06 11.10 -8.61
N PRO A 153 -0.25 11.97 -7.63
CA PRO A 153 -1.02 13.19 -7.88
C PRO A 153 -0.42 14.06 -8.97
N ALA A 154 0.91 14.21 -9.00
CA ALA A 154 1.61 15.00 -10.00
C ALA A 154 1.44 14.43 -11.42
N PHE A 155 1.63 13.11 -11.57
CA PHE A 155 1.47 12.47 -12.88
C PHE A 155 -0.01 12.39 -13.29
N GLY A 156 -0.92 12.22 -12.34
CA GLY A 156 -2.38 12.28 -12.60
C GLY A 156 -2.80 13.61 -13.23
N THR A 157 -2.35 14.71 -12.63
CA THR A 157 -2.60 16.08 -13.17
C THR A 157 -1.98 16.26 -14.57
N PHE A 158 -0.73 15.83 -14.76
CA PHE A 158 -0.08 15.86 -16.07
C PHE A 158 -0.86 15.05 -17.11
N ALA A 159 -1.24 13.83 -16.76
CA ALA A 159 -1.98 12.94 -17.66
C ALA A 159 -3.34 13.50 -18.09
N GLU A 160 -4.05 14.13 -17.14
CA GLU A 160 -5.35 14.78 -17.44
C GLU A 160 -5.22 16.02 -18.35
N GLN A 161 -4.14 16.78 -18.19
CA GLN A 161 -3.95 18.04 -18.94
C GLN A 161 -3.25 17.85 -20.28
N GLN A 162 -2.39 16.82 -20.41
CA GLN A 162 -1.45 16.72 -21.51
C GLN A 162 -1.62 15.45 -22.35
N LEU A 163 -2.31 14.42 -21.86
CA LEU A 163 -2.47 13.16 -22.57
C LEU A 163 -3.92 12.91 -23.00
N THR A 164 -4.07 12.31 -24.18
CA THR A 164 -5.37 11.83 -24.67
C THR A 164 -5.58 10.39 -24.22
N LEU A 165 -6.26 10.18 -23.07
CA LEU A 165 -6.45 8.88 -22.46
C LEU A 165 -7.91 8.42 -22.45
N ALA A 166 -8.21 7.34 -23.15
CA ALA A 166 -9.48 6.64 -23.02
C ALA A 166 -9.54 5.93 -21.66
N ARG A 167 -10.57 6.23 -20.87
CA ARG A 167 -10.83 5.54 -19.60
C ARG A 167 -11.53 4.19 -19.87
N THR A 168 -11.07 3.13 -19.23
CA THR A 168 -11.61 1.78 -19.37
C THR A 168 -11.93 1.20 -17.99
N ALA A 169 -12.99 0.40 -17.89
CA ALA A 169 -13.41 -0.19 -16.62
C ALA A 169 -12.33 -1.13 -16.00
N ASN A 170 -11.49 -1.72 -16.86
CA ASN A 170 -10.42 -2.61 -16.42
C ASN A 170 -9.28 -2.64 -17.45
N LEU A 171 -8.16 -3.25 -17.04
CA LEU A 171 -6.95 -3.33 -17.86
C LEU A 171 -7.11 -4.25 -19.07
N THR A 172 -7.96 -5.27 -18.98
CA THR A 172 -8.31 -6.15 -20.12
C THR A 172 -8.88 -5.35 -21.28
N GLN A 173 -9.86 -4.49 -21.02
CA GLN A 173 -10.44 -3.63 -22.05
C GLN A 173 -9.42 -2.62 -22.61
N ALA A 174 -8.51 -2.09 -21.77
CA ALA A 174 -7.46 -1.21 -22.24
C ALA A 174 -6.54 -1.92 -23.26
N PHE A 175 -6.11 -3.14 -22.95
CA PHE A 175 -5.28 -3.93 -23.86
C PHE A 175 -6.03 -4.39 -25.12
N GLN A 176 -7.32 -4.70 -25.03
CA GLN A 176 -8.13 -4.97 -26.21
C GLN A 176 -8.14 -3.77 -27.18
N LYS A 177 -8.35 -2.55 -26.67
CA LYS A 177 -8.26 -1.33 -27.48
C LYS A 177 -6.90 -1.15 -28.14
N LEU A 178 -5.81 -1.44 -27.40
CA LEU A 178 -4.46 -1.38 -27.93
C LEU A 178 -4.24 -2.36 -29.11
N LEU A 179 -4.73 -3.58 -28.98
CA LEU A 179 -4.59 -4.60 -30.03
C LEU A 179 -5.44 -4.32 -31.27
N LEU A 180 -6.63 -3.76 -31.07
CA LEU A 180 -7.51 -3.30 -32.16
C LEU A 180 -6.98 -2.05 -32.87
N GLY A 181 -5.92 -1.40 -32.34
CA GLY A 181 -5.38 -0.17 -32.88
C GLY A 181 -6.21 1.08 -32.58
N GLU A 182 -7.18 0.97 -31.66
CA GLU A 182 -7.98 2.13 -31.22
C GLU A 182 -7.15 3.11 -30.38
N VAL A 183 -6.09 2.62 -29.75
CA VAL A 183 -5.08 3.39 -29.01
C VAL A 183 -3.70 2.90 -29.35
N GLU A 184 -2.67 3.75 -29.18
CA GLU A 184 -1.30 3.45 -29.49
C GLU A 184 -0.53 2.95 -28.27
N PHE A 185 -0.99 3.28 -27.06
CA PHE A 185 -0.39 2.83 -25.81
C PHE A 185 -1.40 2.63 -24.71
N VAL A 186 -0.99 1.86 -23.69
CA VAL A 186 -1.70 1.69 -22.42
C VAL A 186 -0.76 2.01 -21.27
N LEU A 187 -1.21 2.82 -20.31
CA LEU A 187 -0.52 3.02 -19.04
C LEU A 187 -0.98 1.96 -18.04
N ALA A 188 -0.08 1.11 -17.61
CA ALA A 188 -0.37 0.06 -16.64
C ALA A 188 0.83 -0.26 -15.75
N GLY A 189 0.55 -0.65 -14.53
CA GLY A 189 1.59 -1.16 -13.62
C GLY A 189 2.32 -2.35 -14.23
N ARG A 190 3.64 -2.44 -14.01
CA ARG A 190 4.50 -3.49 -14.58
C ARG A 190 3.88 -4.88 -14.43
N TYR A 191 3.56 -5.27 -13.20
CA TYR A 191 3.10 -6.63 -12.92
C TYR A 191 1.63 -6.85 -13.26
N SER A 192 0.79 -5.86 -13.04
CA SER A 192 -0.62 -5.95 -13.45
C SER A 192 -0.78 -6.01 -14.97
N GLY A 193 0.07 -5.27 -15.71
CA GLY A 193 0.14 -5.36 -17.17
C GLY A 193 0.61 -6.73 -17.64
N MET A 194 1.66 -7.29 -17.04
CA MET A 194 2.12 -8.65 -17.33
C MET A 194 1.03 -9.69 -17.08
N ALA A 195 0.34 -9.60 -15.95
CA ALA A 195 -0.75 -10.51 -15.60
C ALA A 195 -1.91 -10.45 -16.60
N ALA A 196 -2.32 -9.24 -16.96
CA ALA A 196 -3.38 -9.05 -17.94
C ALA A 196 -2.99 -9.56 -19.33
N ALA A 197 -1.76 -9.26 -19.79
CA ALA A 197 -1.25 -9.77 -21.06
C ALA A 197 -1.22 -11.29 -21.11
N GLN A 198 -0.79 -11.95 -20.03
CA GLN A 198 -0.79 -13.42 -19.94
C GLN A 198 -2.20 -13.99 -19.93
N SER A 199 -3.13 -13.43 -19.16
CA SER A 199 -4.52 -13.90 -19.08
C SER A 199 -5.27 -13.82 -20.42
N LEU A 200 -4.87 -12.87 -21.26
CA LEU A 200 -5.40 -12.67 -22.60
C LEU A 200 -4.65 -13.48 -23.68
N SER A 201 -3.62 -14.24 -23.30
CA SER A 201 -2.71 -14.94 -24.23
C SER A 201 -1.98 -14.00 -25.22
N MET A 202 -1.79 -12.73 -24.83
CA MET A 202 -1.27 -11.63 -25.66
C MET A 202 0.14 -11.19 -25.26
N ALA A 203 0.81 -11.97 -24.40
CA ALA A 203 2.13 -11.61 -23.88
C ALA A 203 3.20 -11.45 -25.00
N ASN A 204 3.01 -12.11 -26.14
CA ASN A 204 3.92 -12.02 -27.28
C ASN A 204 3.63 -10.83 -28.21
N ASP A 205 2.47 -10.22 -28.12
CA ASP A 205 2.00 -9.13 -28.98
C ASP A 205 2.22 -7.76 -28.37
N LEU A 206 2.53 -7.72 -27.08
CA LEU A 206 2.69 -6.51 -26.28
C LEU A 206 4.12 -6.34 -25.79
N VAL A 207 4.56 -5.09 -25.70
CA VAL A 207 5.86 -4.70 -25.17
C VAL A 207 5.67 -3.62 -24.10
N ALA A 208 6.21 -3.86 -22.92
CA ALA A 208 6.35 -2.83 -21.89
C ALA A 208 7.64 -2.03 -22.14
N ARG A 209 7.52 -0.72 -22.32
CA ARG A 209 8.69 0.15 -22.44
C ARG A 209 9.43 0.22 -21.10
N PRO A 210 10.77 0.13 -21.07
CA PRO A 210 11.54 -0.02 -19.83
C PRO A 210 11.46 1.19 -18.91
N GLN A 211 11.34 2.39 -19.47
CA GLN A 211 11.28 3.65 -18.73
C GLN A 211 9.88 3.82 -18.11
N PRO A 212 9.73 3.89 -16.78
CA PRO A 212 8.46 4.16 -16.15
C PRO A 212 7.93 5.55 -16.48
N ALA A 213 6.62 5.64 -16.74
CA ALA A 213 5.91 6.91 -16.86
C ALA A 213 5.59 7.51 -15.48
N ASP A 214 5.32 6.65 -14.51
CA ASP A 214 5.00 7.03 -13.13
C ASP A 214 5.45 5.93 -12.15
N LYS A 215 5.71 6.31 -10.88
CA LYS A 215 6.15 5.40 -9.83
C LYS A 215 5.40 5.67 -8.51
N PRO A 216 4.11 5.38 -8.44
CA PRO A 216 3.38 5.55 -7.20
C PRO A 216 3.94 4.64 -6.11
N GLY A 217 4.22 5.23 -4.95
CA GLY A 217 4.64 4.50 -3.76
C GLY A 217 3.50 3.70 -3.15
N LEU A 218 3.84 2.54 -2.61
CA LEU A 218 2.99 1.71 -1.76
C LEU A 218 3.50 1.85 -0.33
N PHE A 219 2.76 2.55 0.50
CA PHE A 219 3.19 2.96 1.83
C PHE A 219 2.63 2.05 2.92
N LEU A 220 3.37 1.90 4.00
CA LEU A 220 2.79 1.56 5.28
C LEU A 220 2.03 2.80 5.78
N ALA A 221 0.78 2.63 6.15
CA ALA A 221 -0.04 3.74 6.63
C ALA A 221 -0.84 3.33 7.87
N VAL A 222 -0.53 3.99 8.99
CA VAL A 222 -1.09 3.69 10.32
C VAL A 222 -2.38 4.47 10.51
N SER A 223 -3.43 3.83 10.99
CA SER A 223 -4.70 4.48 11.32
C SER A 223 -4.53 5.52 12.44
N HIS A 224 -5.10 6.72 12.27
CA HIS A 224 -5.21 7.69 13.37
C HIS A 224 -5.98 7.11 14.57
N ASN A 225 -6.88 6.15 14.34
CA ASN A 225 -7.71 5.50 15.37
C ASN A 225 -7.09 4.21 15.93
N SER A 226 -5.87 3.83 15.50
CA SER A 226 -5.18 2.68 16.06
C SER A 226 -4.62 3.01 17.44
N ALA A 227 -4.82 2.12 18.40
CA ALA A 227 -4.19 2.20 19.72
C ALA A 227 -2.65 2.08 19.65
N CYS A 228 -2.11 1.52 18.55
CA CYS A 228 -0.68 1.40 18.29
C CYS A 228 -0.08 2.67 17.65
N ASN A 229 -0.89 3.65 17.25
CA ASN A 229 -0.41 4.83 16.56
C ASN A 229 0.25 5.83 17.51
N ASP A 230 1.50 5.63 17.81
CA ASP A 230 2.31 6.54 18.64
C ASP A 230 3.56 7.05 17.88
N GLN A 231 4.21 8.06 18.46
CA GLN A 231 5.40 8.69 17.88
C GLN A 231 6.58 7.72 17.77
N TRP A 232 6.71 6.81 18.75
CA TRP A 232 7.80 5.83 18.75
C TRP A 232 7.64 4.85 17.59
N LEU A 233 6.44 4.26 17.41
CA LEU A 233 6.17 3.31 16.33
C LEU A 233 6.43 3.95 14.96
N ARG A 234 5.85 5.14 14.70
CA ARG A 234 6.05 5.84 13.43
C ARG A 234 7.52 6.13 13.17
N GLY A 235 8.25 6.62 14.17
CA GLY A 235 9.68 6.91 14.06
C GLY A 235 10.51 5.66 13.79
N GLN A 236 10.24 4.53 14.47
CA GLN A 236 10.96 3.27 14.23
C GLN A 236 10.63 2.69 12.86
N LEU A 237 9.38 2.69 12.45
CA LEU A 237 9.00 2.24 11.11
C LEU A 237 9.68 3.11 10.03
N ALA A 238 9.66 4.44 10.16
CA ALA A 238 10.31 5.33 9.20
C ALA A 238 11.83 5.07 9.10
N LYS A 239 12.50 4.88 10.26
CA LYS A 239 13.90 4.47 10.28
C LYS A 239 14.13 3.17 9.53
N LYS A 240 13.33 2.15 9.82
CA LYS A 240 13.43 0.83 9.17
C LYS A 240 13.12 0.88 7.68
N MET A 241 12.16 1.69 7.24
CA MET A 241 11.89 1.92 5.82
C MET A 241 13.07 2.57 5.10
N THR A 242 13.77 3.50 5.76
CA THR A 242 14.98 4.15 5.21
C THR A 242 16.13 3.15 5.08
N GLU A 243 16.36 2.30 6.09
CA GLU A 243 17.36 1.22 6.05
C GLU A 243 17.03 0.21 4.94
N LEU A 244 15.76 -0.18 4.82
CA LEU A 244 15.27 -1.12 3.82
C LEU A 244 15.46 -0.58 2.39
N ALA A 245 15.15 0.69 2.13
CA ALA A 245 15.32 1.31 0.82
C ALA A 245 16.78 1.29 0.33
N ALA A 246 17.75 1.34 1.25
CA ALA A 246 19.18 1.29 0.93
C ALA A 246 19.72 -0.15 0.80
N SER A 247 18.96 -1.18 1.16
CA SER A 247 19.49 -2.55 1.33
C SER A 247 19.39 -3.45 0.09
N GLY A 248 18.59 -3.07 -0.93
CA GLY A 248 18.24 -3.94 -2.06
C GLY A 248 17.29 -5.10 -1.72
N LEU A 249 16.85 -5.23 -0.48
CA LEU A 249 15.93 -6.31 -0.05
C LEU A 249 14.54 -6.20 -0.68
N THR A 250 14.11 -4.99 -1.03
CA THR A 250 12.83 -4.74 -1.71
C THR A 250 12.77 -5.45 -3.05
N GLU A 251 13.82 -5.33 -3.88
CA GLU A 251 13.89 -6.01 -5.17
C GLU A 251 13.93 -7.53 -5.00
N ALA A 252 14.73 -8.04 -4.06
CA ALA A 252 14.78 -9.47 -3.78
C ALA A 252 13.43 -10.03 -3.30
N ALA A 253 12.68 -9.28 -2.48
CA ALA A 253 11.34 -9.66 -2.04
C ALA A 253 10.35 -9.67 -3.20
N LEU A 254 10.40 -8.66 -4.09
CA LEU A 254 9.58 -8.60 -5.29
C LEU A 254 9.82 -9.81 -6.20
N GLN A 255 11.08 -10.12 -6.52
CA GLN A 255 11.43 -11.25 -7.39
C GLN A 255 10.94 -12.58 -6.81
N ARG A 256 11.16 -12.86 -5.52
CA ARG A 256 10.63 -14.06 -4.87
C ARG A 256 9.11 -14.17 -4.99
N ASN A 257 8.40 -13.06 -4.81
CA ASN A 257 6.95 -13.05 -4.86
C ASN A 257 6.38 -13.07 -6.28
N VAL A 258 7.09 -12.57 -7.28
CA VAL A 258 6.78 -12.79 -8.71
C VAL A 258 6.80 -14.28 -9.03
N GLU A 259 7.87 -14.99 -8.64
CA GLU A 259 7.96 -16.45 -8.89
C GLU A 259 6.89 -17.23 -8.10
N ARG A 260 6.65 -16.85 -6.84
CA ARG A 260 5.56 -17.43 -6.02
C ARG A 260 4.21 -17.28 -6.70
N TRP A 261 3.91 -16.11 -7.22
CA TRP A 261 2.66 -15.84 -7.91
C TRP A 261 2.55 -16.64 -9.22
N LYS A 262 3.60 -16.68 -10.06
CA LYS A 262 3.63 -17.50 -11.29
C LYS A 262 3.34 -18.98 -10.99
N LEU A 263 3.98 -19.55 -9.97
CA LEU A 263 3.75 -20.93 -9.55
C LEU A 263 2.30 -21.17 -9.09
N GLN A 264 1.66 -20.19 -8.45
CA GLN A 264 0.26 -20.30 -8.07
C GLN A 264 -0.68 -20.31 -9.29
N GLN A 265 -0.36 -19.52 -10.33
CA GLN A 265 -1.15 -19.51 -11.57
C GLN A 265 -1.05 -20.81 -12.37
N GLN A 266 0.07 -21.52 -12.25
CA GLN A 266 0.29 -22.80 -12.93
C GLN A 266 -0.39 -24.00 -12.25
N ARG A 267 -0.81 -23.83 -10.98
CA ARG A 267 -1.54 -24.90 -10.28
C ARG A 267 -2.98 -24.96 -10.80
N PRO A 268 -3.46 -26.14 -11.29
CA PRO A 268 -4.86 -26.28 -11.65
C PRO A 268 -5.71 -25.94 -10.42
N ALA A 269 -6.82 -25.24 -10.65
CA ALA A 269 -7.78 -24.92 -9.58
C ALA A 269 -8.14 -26.25 -8.88
N SER A 270 -7.76 -26.39 -7.61
CA SER A 270 -8.15 -27.54 -6.82
C SER A 270 -9.69 -27.56 -6.78
N THR A 271 -10.28 -28.63 -7.36
CA THR A 271 -11.72 -28.86 -7.27
C THR A 271 -12.13 -28.74 -5.82
N PRO A 272 -13.17 -27.93 -5.49
CA PRO A 272 -13.66 -27.86 -4.12
C PRO A 272 -14.02 -29.27 -3.67
N LYS A 273 -13.43 -29.73 -2.58
CA LYS A 273 -13.92 -30.93 -1.92
C LYS A 273 -15.35 -30.62 -1.47
N GLN A 274 -16.31 -31.33 -2.10
CA GLN A 274 -17.71 -31.37 -1.69
C GLN A 274 -17.85 -31.88 -0.26
#